data_96bedd179ca0d39517005e7ea881fe05
#
_entry.id   96bedd179ca0d39517005e7ea881fe05
#
_cell.length_a   1.000
_cell.length_b   1.000
_cell.length_c   1.000
_cell.angle_alpha   90.00
_cell.angle_beta   90.00
_cell.angle_gamma   90.00
#
_symmetry.space_group_name_H-M   'P 1'
#
loop_
_entity.id
_entity.type
_entity.pdbx_description
1 polymer ?
#
loop_
_entity_poly.entity_id
_entity_poly.type
_entity_poly.pdbx_seq_one_letter_code
_entity_poly.pdbx_strand_id
1 'polypeptide(L)'
;YKRQDMLSLYKYDIVDGRNIQNIDIQNRSRVAIIGSAIKNELFPFVNPVGKEIKIDNIPFEIIALTDEKGEIAGQSMDSMVGIPISTYLKYFGGKWNRTDLQLVLESDSVENIDNATDEAIGVFRAIRKIPPGQPNNFYIATNDQLMDTFGEFTSYLTTFIGLITAISLLVAGIGIANIMLVS
;
A
#
# COMPACT_ATOMS: atom_id res chain seq x y z
N TYR A 1 -1.89 -9.74 -21.81
CA TYR A 1 -1.47 -9.04 -20.57
C TYR A 1 -1.94 -7.60 -20.66
N LYS A 2 -3.03 -7.28 -19.98
CA LYS A 2 -3.43 -5.89 -19.72
C LYS A 2 -2.47 -5.35 -18.68
N ARG A 3 -1.60 -4.42 -19.03
CA ARG A 3 -0.92 -3.59 -18.03
C ARG A 3 -2.00 -2.77 -17.34
N GLN A 4 -2.35 -3.16 -16.14
CA GLN A 4 -3.19 -2.31 -15.30
C GLN A 4 -2.27 -1.28 -14.65
N ASP A 5 -2.65 -0.04 -14.77
CA ASP A 5 -1.92 1.07 -14.15
C ASP A 5 -2.17 1.04 -12.63
N MET A 6 -1.19 1.50 -11.86
CA MET A 6 -1.29 1.62 -10.40
C MET A 6 -2.59 2.30 -9.96
N LEU A 7 -3.07 3.30 -10.71
CA LEU A 7 -4.30 4.01 -10.44
C LEU A 7 -5.52 3.09 -10.48
N SER A 8 -5.61 2.19 -11.47
CA SER A 8 -6.72 1.24 -11.56
C SER A 8 -6.68 0.18 -10.46
N LEU A 9 -5.49 -0.28 -10.06
CA LEU A 9 -5.32 -1.24 -8.96
C LEU A 9 -5.78 -0.67 -7.61
N TYR A 10 -5.43 0.57 -7.33
CA TYR A 10 -5.84 1.27 -6.11
C TYR A 10 -7.17 2.02 -6.28
N LYS A 11 -7.87 1.82 -7.41
CA LYS A 11 -9.17 2.43 -7.74
C LYS A 11 -9.15 3.96 -7.65
N TYR A 12 -8.03 4.61 -7.99
CA TYR A 12 -7.99 6.05 -8.12
C TYR A 12 -8.64 6.49 -9.43
N ASP A 13 -9.57 7.41 -9.34
CA ASP A 13 -10.15 8.07 -10.48
C ASP A 13 -9.40 9.37 -10.79
N ILE A 14 -9.21 9.67 -12.07
CA ILE A 14 -8.62 10.93 -12.51
C ILE A 14 -9.74 11.98 -12.56
N VAL A 15 -9.62 12.99 -11.71
CA VAL A 15 -10.57 14.11 -11.66
C VAL A 15 -10.32 15.09 -12.80
N ASP A 16 -9.05 15.33 -13.12
CA ASP A 16 -8.64 16.22 -14.20
C ASP A 16 -7.32 15.76 -14.81
N GLY A 17 -7.18 15.97 -16.12
CA GLY A 17 -5.98 15.59 -16.87
C GLY A 17 -6.03 14.20 -17.49
N ARG A 18 -4.88 13.56 -17.64
CA ARG A 18 -4.71 12.24 -18.27
C ARG A 18 -3.79 11.33 -17.50
N ASN A 19 -3.95 10.04 -17.67
CA ASN A 19 -3.04 9.03 -17.11
C ASN A 19 -1.68 8.99 -17.84
N ILE A 20 -0.67 8.40 -17.17
CA ILE A 20 0.64 8.11 -17.77
C ILE A 20 0.45 7.13 -18.92
N GLN A 21 0.96 7.49 -20.08
CA GLN A 21 0.90 6.69 -21.29
C GLN A 21 2.23 5.97 -21.56
N ASN A 22 2.19 4.96 -22.42
CA ASN A 22 3.40 4.24 -22.82
C ASN A 22 4.47 5.18 -23.43
N ILE A 23 4.06 6.23 -24.11
CA ILE A 23 4.97 7.21 -24.68
C ILE A 23 5.74 7.98 -23.60
N ASP A 24 5.10 8.27 -22.45
CA ASP A 24 5.75 8.94 -21.32
C ASP A 24 6.82 8.04 -20.70
N ILE A 25 6.54 6.71 -20.62
CA ILE A 25 7.48 5.71 -20.12
C ILE A 25 8.67 5.55 -21.07
N GLN A 26 8.42 5.45 -22.40
CA GLN A 26 9.46 5.28 -23.41
C GLN A 26 10.38 6.49 -23.49
N ASN A 27 9.82 7.69 -23.48
CA ASN A 27 10.56 8.95 -23.56
C ASN A 27 11.16 9.39 -22.22
N ARG A 28 10.88 8.67 -21.14
CA ARG A 28 11.26 9.08 -19.78
C ARG A 28 10.82 10.50 -19.49
N SER A 29 9.56 10.81 -19.86
CA SER A 29 8.97 12.15 -19.71
C SER A 29 8.93 12.54 -18.24
N ARG A 30 9.21 13.81 -17.95
CA ARG A 30 9.11 14.37 -16.60
C ARG A 30 7.69 14.84 -16.33
N VAL A 31 6.79 13.88 -16.20
CA VAL A 31 5.38 14.10 -15.91
C VAL A 31 5.02 13.48 -14.57
N ALA A 32 4.06 14.07 -13.87
CA ALA A 32 3.61 13.62 -12.58
C ALA A 32 2.09 13.63 -12.48
N ILE A 33 1.55 12.63 -11.77
CA ILE A 33 0.17 12.59 -11.28
C ILE A 33 0.24 12.92 -9.80
N ILE A 34 -0.63 13.79 -9.31
CA ILE A 34 -0.66 14.18 -7.90
C ILE A 34 -2.00 13.86 -7.25
N GLY A 35 -1.96 13.56 -5.96
CA GLY A 35 -3.15 13.38 -5.14
C GLY A 35 -3.73 14.70 -4.63
N SER A 36 -4.96 14.63 -4.12
CA SER A 36 -5.74 15.78 -3.66
C SER A 36 -5.07 16.54 -2.51
N ALA A 37 -4.38 15.86 -1.59
CA ALA A 37 -3.67 16.52 -0.49
C ALA A 37 -2.56 17.44 -1.00
N ILE A 38 -1.76 16.99 -1.97
CA ILE A 38 -0.69 17.78 -2.58
C ILE A 38 -1.27 18.98 -3.33
N LYS A 39 -2.38 18.80 -4.04
CA LYS A 39 -3.09 19.91 -4.68
C LYS A 39 -3.54 20.93 -3.66
N ASN A 40 -4.12 20.51 -2.54
CA ASN A 40 -4.62 21.41 -1.50
C ASN A 40 -3.49 22.20 -0.81
N GLU A 41 -2.32 21.56 -0.63
CA GLU A 41 -1.15 22.19 -0.01
C GLU A 41 -0.42 23.16 -0.94
N LEU A 42 -0.14 22.74 -2.18
CA LEU A 42 0.70 23.51 -3.09
C LEU A 42 -0.09 24.39 -4.08
N PHE A 43 -1.33 24.04 -4.38
CA PHE A 43 -2.18 24.72 -5.37
C PHE A 43 -3.61 24.95 -4.86
N PRO A 44 -3.81 25.55 -3.66
CA PRO A 44 -5.13 25.63 -3.01
C PRO A 44 -6.22 26.31 -3.85
N PHE A 45 -5.83 27.30 -4.68
CA PHE A 45 -6.77 28.14 -5.43
C PHE A 45 -6.65 28.00 -6.95
N VAL A 46 -5.80 27.08 -7.43
CA VAL A 46 -5.47 27.00 -8.87
C VAL A 46 -5.53 25.55 -9.31
N ASN A 47 -5.96 25.33 -10.56
CA ASN A 47 -5.86 24.01 -11.17
C ASN A 47 -4.36 23.65 -11.34
N PRO A 48 -3.91 22.52 -10.77
CA PRO A 48 -2.52 22.10 -10.82
C PRO A 48 -2.13 21.52 -12.19
N VAL A 49 -3.08 21.02 -12.99
CA VAL A 49 -2.78 20.37 -14.28
C VAL A 49 -2.13 21.36 -15.23
N GLY A 50 -1.03 20.95 -15.85
CA GLY A 50 -0.19 21.78 -16.72
C GLY A 50 0.80 22.69 -15.99
N LYS A 51 0.84 22.64 -14.63
CA LYS A 51 1.84 23.36 -13.83
C LYS A 51 3.02 22.44 -13.49
N GLU A 52 4.11 23.04 -13.00
CA GLU A 52 5.30 22.33 -12.59
C GLU A 52 5.33 22.10 -11.07
N ILE A 53 5.72 20.90 -10.67
CA ILE A 53 6.09 20.53 -9.30
C ILE A 53 7.56 20.08 -9.27
N LYS A 54 8.31 20.45 -8.24
CA LYS A 54 9.69 20.01 -8.06
C LYS A 54 9.74 18.81 -7.12
N ILE A 55 10.29 17.70 -7.61
CA ILE A 55 10.57 16.51 -6.82
C ILE A 55 12.09 16.40 -6.72
N ASP A 56 12.65 16.52 -5.52
CA ASP A 56 14.10 16.52 -5.28
C ASP A 56 14.86 17.50 -6.23
N ASN A 57 14.36 18.72 -6.37
CA ASN A 57 14.87 19.78 -7.26
C ASN A 57 14.74 19.52 -8.77
N ILE A 58 14.10 18.46 -9.19
CA ILE A 58 13.84 18.15 -10.59
C ILE A 58 12.41 18.57 -10.93
N PRO A 59 12.20 19.42 -11.96
CA PRO A 59 10.86 19.85 -12.35
C PRO A 59 10.10 18.74 -13.10
N PHE A 60 8.84 18.53 -12.73
CA PHE A 60 7.88 17.64 -13.36
C PHE A 60 6.61 18.41 -13.70
N GLU A 61 6.08 18.20 -14.89
CA GLU A 61 4.78 18.73 -15.30
C GLU A 61 3.66 17.88 -14.71
N ILE A 62 2.70 18.51 -14.06
CA ILE A 62 1.52 17.82 -13.52
C ILE A 62 0.56 17.53 -14.68
N ILE A 63 0.31 16.26 -14.96
CA ILE A 63 -0.58 15.83 -16.06
C ILE A 63 -1.93 15.33 -15.57
N ALA A 64 -2.08 15.02 -14.29
CA ALA A 64 -3.35 14.62 -13.71
C ALA A 64 -3.44 14.90 -12.21
N LEU A 65 -4.69 15.07 -11.77
CA LEU A 65 -5.12 15.13 -10.39
C LEU A 65 -6.03 13.94 -10.11
N THR A 66 -5.77 13.20 -9.02
CA THR A 66 -6.64 12.09 -8.58
C THR A 66 -7.72 12.57 -7.62
N ASP A 67 -8.78 11.74 -7.52
CA ASP A 67 -9.84 11.90 -6.54
C ASP A 67 -9.33 11.78 -5.09
N GLU A 68 -10.17 12.20 -4.14
CA GLU A 68 -9.90 12.13 -2.72
C GLU A 68 -10.32 10.77 -2.17
N LYS A 69 -9.38 10.05 -1.54
CA LYS A 69 -9.59 8.73 -0.92
C LYS A 69 -9.61 8.80 0.60
N GLY A 70 -9.05 9.86 1.17
CA GLY A 70 -8.93 10.02 2.62
C GLY A 70 -7.78 9.22 3.23
N GLU A 71 -7.95 8.83 4.48
CA GLU A 71 -6.94 8.10 5.24
C GLU A 71 -7.36 6.64 5.43
N ILE A 72 -6.40 5.73 5.24
CA ILE A 72 -6.56 4.30 5.53
C ILE A 72 -5.47 3.91 6.54
N ALA A 73 -5.86 3.36 7.68
CA ALA A 73 -4.95 2.94 8.75
C ALA A 73 -3.95 4.03 9.21
N GLY A 74 -4.38 5.31 9.21
CA GLY A 74 -3.54 6.45 9.60
C GLY A 74 -2.56 6.92 8.52
N GLN A 75 -2.63 6.37 7.32
CA GLN A 75 -1.88 6.85 6.15
C GLN A 75 -2.80 7.58 5.19
N SER A 76 -2.40 8.82 4.83
CA SER A 76 -3.11 9.57 3.79
C SER A 76 -2.84 8.94 2.43
N MET A 77 -3.91 8.48 1.79
CA MET A 77 -3.85 7.99 0.42
C MET A 77 -3.76 9.15 -0.59
N ASP A 78 -4.07 10.35 -0.14
CA ASP A 78 -4.15 11.55 -0.99
C ASP A 78 -2.81 12.27 -1.16
N SER A 79 -1.78 11.89 -0.40
CA SER A 79 -0.43 12.46 -0.46
C SER A 79 0.47 11.74 -1.47
N MET A 80 -0.11 11.18 -2.52
CA MET A 80 0.65 10.43 -3.52
C MET A 80 1.20 11.30 -4.65
N VAL A 81 2.37 10.92 -5.18
CA VAL A 81 2.91 11.41 -6.44
C VAL A 81 3.26 10.21 -7.32
N GLY A 82 2.62 10.11 -8.46
CA GLY A 82 2.90 9.07 -9.47
C GLY A 82 3.76 9.64 -10.61
N ILE A 83 4.90 9.02 -10.88
CA ILE A 83 5.76 9.35 -12.03
C ILE A 83 6.08 8.08 -12.84
N PRO A 84 6.44 8.22 -14.15
CA PRO A 84 6.81 7.06 -14.94
C PRO A 84 8.01 6.33 -14.34
N ILE A 85 7.93 4.99 -14.24
CA ILE A 85 9.01 4.16 -13.65
C ILE A 85 10.36 4.36 -14.33
N SER A 86 10.38 4.56 -15.64
CA SER A 86 11.60 4.81 -16.39
C SER A 86 12.25 6.16 -16.03
N THR A 87 11.42 7.16 -15.72
CA THR A 87 11.85 8.48 -15.23
C THR A 87 12.37 8.38 -13.80
N TYR A 88 11.66 7.65 -12.94
CA TYR A 88 12.10 7.36 -11.58
C TYR A 88 13.48 6.70 -11.57
N LEU A 89 13.66 5.63 -12.32
CA LEU A 89 14.94 4.91 -12.40
C LEU A 89 16.07 5.79 -12.94
N LYS A 90 15.79 6.70 -13.88
CA LYS A 90 16.79 7.61 -14.45
C LYS A 90 17.29 8.64 -13.44
N TYR A 91 16.39 9.26 -12.69
CA TYR A 91 16.73 10.41 -11.84
C TYR A 91 16.97 10.03 -10.38
N PHE A 92 16.30 8.97 -9.89
CA PHE A 92 16.31 8.57 -8.48
C PHE A 92 16.90 7.17 -8.24
N GLY A 93 17.06 6.35 -9.28
CA GLY A 93 17.47 4.94 -9.18
C GLY A 93 18.85 4.68 -8.56
N GLY A 94 19.67 5.73 -8.35
CA GLY A 94 20.95 5.64 -7.63
C GLY A 94 20.90 6.15 -6.19
N LYS A 95 19.88 6.91 -5.83
CA LYS A 95 19.72 7.53 -4.51
C LYS A 95 18.86 6.70 -3.55
N TRP A 96 17.91 5.95 -4.10
CA TRP A 96 16.97 5.16 -3.31
C TRP A 96 17.36 3.69 -3.41
N ASN A 97 17.31 3.00 -2.28
CA ASN A 97 17.69 1.60 -2.22
C ASN A 97 16.78 0.78 -3.14
N ARG A 98 17.36 -0.02 -4.05
CA ARG A 98 16.62 -0.86 -5.02
C ARG A 98 15.71 -1.90 -4.38
N THR A 99 15.71 -2.00 -3.07
CA THR A 99 14.89 -2.95 -2.30
C THR A 99 13.43 -2.53 -2.17
N ASP A 100 13.08 -1.29 -2.53
CA ASP A 100 11.73 -0.75 -2.32
C ASP A 100 10.81 -0.85 -3.55
N LEU A 101 11.17 -1.67 -4.54
CA LEU A 101 10.29 -1.95 -5.67
C LEU A 101 9.23 -2.97 -5.24
N GLN A 102 8.00 -2.50 -5.16
CA GLN A 102 6.83 -3.35 -4.97
C GLN A 102 6.13 -3.56 -6.32
N LEU A 103 5.87 -4.81 -6.66
CA LEU A 103 5.03 -5.18 -7.78
C LEU A 103 3.69 -5.68 -7.23
N VAL A 104 2.62 -5.03 -7.64
CA VAL A 104 1.27 -5.44 -7.28
C VAL A 104 0.69 -6.24 -8.43
N LEU A 105 0.18 -7.43 -8.12
CA LEU A 105 -0.48 -8.33 -9.06
C LEU A 105 -1.94 -8.49 -8.62
N GLU A 106 -2.84 -8.55 -9.58
CA GLU A 106 -4.25 -8.82 -9.35
C GLU A 106 -4.60 -10.20 -9.94
N SER A 107 -5.29 -11.02 -9.16
CA SER A 107 -5.85 -12.29 -9.61
C SER A 107 -7.28 -12.09 -10.12
N ASP A 108 -7.66 -12.84 -11.14
CA ASP A 108 -9.02 -12.80 -11.69
C ASP A 108 -10.10 -13.27 -10.70
N SER A 109 -9.73 -14.08 -9.70
CA SER A 109 -10.62 -14.51 -8.63
C SER A 109 -9.85 -14.85 -7.35
N VAL A 110 -10.53 -14.78 -6.22
CA VAL A 110 -9.98 -15.13 -4.90
C VAL A 110 -9.51 -16.59 -4.86
N GLU A 111 -10.26 -17.49 -5.49
CA GLU A 111 -9.95 -18.93 -5.53
C GLU A 111 -8.64 -19.25 -6.28
N ASN A 112 -8.19 -18.34 -7.15
CA ASN A 112 -6.98 -18.52 -7.95
C ASN A 112 -5.75 -17.81 -7.37
N ILE A 113 -5.85 -17.19 -6.18
CA ILE A 113 -4.74 -16.45 -5.58
C ILE A 113 -3.53 -17.35 -5.34
N ASP A 114 -3.74 -18.55 -4.83
CA ASP A 114 -2.64 -19.49 -4.54
C ASP A 114 -1.93 -19.90 -5.85
N ASN A 115 -2.69 -20.25 -6.88
CA ASN A 115 -2.15 -20.61 -8.18
C ASN A 115 -1.39 -19.43 -8.82
N ALA A 116 -1.96 -18.23 -8.76
CA ALA A 116 -1.32 -17.02 -9.26
C ALA A 116 -0.03 -16.68 -8.49
N THR A 117 -0.03 -16.93 -7.19
CA THR A 117 1.15 -16.76 -6.33
C THR A 117 2.25 -17.74 -6.71
N ASP A 118 1.95 -19.01 -6.89
CA ASP A 118 2.90 -20.03 -7.30
C ASP A 118 3.48 -19.75 -8.68
N GLU A 119 2.63 -19.32 -9.63
CA GLU A 119 3.09 -18.90 -10.96
C GLU A 119 4.02 -17.68 -10.88
N ALA A 120 3.65 -16.67 -10.09
CA ALA A 120 4.48 -15.50 -9.85
C ALA A 120 5.84 -15.88 -9.24
N ILE A 121 5.86 -16.78 -8.25
CA ILE A 121 7.10 -17.30 -7.64
C ILE A 121 7.98 -17.95 -8.74
N GLY A 122 7.40 -18.80 -9.57
CA GLY A 122 8.11 -19.46 -10.66
C GLY A 122 8.75 -18.46 -11.62
N VAL A 123 7.99 -17.47 -12.07
CA VAL A 123 8.46 -16.41 -12.99
C VAL A 123 9.56 -15.57 -12.33
N PHE A 124 9.39 -15.14 -11.07
CA PHE A 124 10.40 -14.35 -10.36
C PHE A 124 11.68 -15.12 -10.11
N ARG A 125 11.59 -16.40 -9.74
CA ARG A 125 12.78 -17.27 -9.58
C ARG A 125 13.55 -17.39 -10.90
N ALA A 126 12.85 -17.55 -12.04
CA ALA A 126 13.46 -17.61 -13.36
C ALA A 126 14.16 -16.30 -13.76
N ILE A 127 13.47 -15.15 -13.57
CA ILE A 127 14.02 -13.82 -13.87
C ILE A 127 15.26 -13.51 -13.01
N ARG A 128 15.19 -13.86 -11.71
CA ARG A 128 16.29 -13.62 -10.75
C ARG A 128 17.36 -14.70 -10.76
N LYS A 129 17.20 -15.74 -11.59
CA LYS A 129 18.13 -16.88 -11.72
C LYS A 129 18.43 -17.56 -10.38
N ILE A 130 17.39 -17.77 -9.56
CA ILE A 130 17.52 -18.42 -8.25
C ILE A 130 17.64 -19.93 -8.48
N PRO A 131 18.73 -20.58 -8.02
CA PRO A 131 18.90 -22.03 -8.19
C PRO A 131 17.82 -22.85 -7.47
N PRO A 132 17.50 -24.06 -7.95
CA PRO A 132 16.65 -24.99 -7.22
C PRO A 132 17.19 -25.24 -5.80
N GLY A 133 16.28 -25.27 -4.81
CA GLY A 133 16.63 -25.52 -3.41
C GLY A 133 17.11 -24.31 -2.61
N GLN A 134 17.32 -23.14 -3.25
CA GLN A 134 17.61 -21.91 -2.51
C GLN A 134 16.34 -21.13 -2.16
N PRO A 135 16.32 -20.44 -1.00
CA PRO A 135 15.19 -19.61 -0.60
C PRO A 135 15.00 -18.43 -1.57
N ASN A 136 13.76 -17.92 -1.64
CA ASN A 136 13.46 -16.74 -2.42
C ASN A 136 14.17 -15.50 -1.83
N ASN A 137 14.70 -14.66 -2.72
CA ASN A 137 15.30 -13.37 -2.36
C ASN A 137 14.31 -12.20 -2.58
N PHE A 138 13.03 -12.50 -2.54
CA PHE A 138 11.92 -11.58 -2.63
C PHE A 138 10.82 -12.04 -1.68
N TYR A 139 9.98 -11.12 -1.25
CA TYR A 139 8.83 -11.36 -0.40
C TYR A 139 7.56 -11.22 -1.21
N ILE A 140 6.60 -12.10 -0.99
CA ILE A 140 5.25 -11.99 -1.53
C ILE A 140 4.30 -11.86 -0.33
N ALA A 141 3.48 -10.83 -0.35
CA ALA A 141 2.40 -10.64 0.60
C ALA A 141 1.06 -10.81 -0.12
N THR A 142 0.19 -11.62 0.42
CA THR A 142 -1.21 -11.70 -0.01
C THR A 142 -2.12 -10.99 1.00
N ASN A 143 -3.28 -10.52 0.55
CA ASN A 143 -4.26 -9.91 1.45
C ASN A 143 -4.73 -10.91 2.52
N ASP A 144 -4.82 -12.19 2.20
CA ASP A 144 -5.22 -13.22 3.15
C ASP A 144 -4.22 -13.36 4.31
N GLN A 145 -2.91 -13.34 4.02
CA GLN A 145 -1.87 -13.35 5.06
C GLN A 145 -1.96 -12.12 5.98
N LEU A 146 -2.32 -10.97 5.45
CA LEU A 146 -2.58 -9.78 6.27
C LEU A 146 -3.80 -9.97 7.15
N MET A 147 -4.89 -10.49 6.62
CA MET A 147 -6.13 -10.76 7.36
C MET A 147 -5.90 -11.81 8.45
N ASP A 148 -5.16 -12.87 8.19
CA ASP A 148 -4.77 -13.88 9.17
C ASP A 148 -3.95 -13.27 10.31
N THR A 149 -2.97 -12.44 10.00
CA THR A 149 -2.16 -11.73 11.01
C THR A 149 -3.02 -10.83 11.90
N PHE A 150 -3.98 -10.10 11.30
CA PHE A 150 -4.94 -9.30 12.08
C PHE A 150 -5.88 -10.19 12.91
N GLY A 151 -6.32 -11.32 12.37
CA GLY A 151 -7.14 -12.30 13.07
C GLY A 151 -6.44 -12.87 14.32
N GLU A 152 -5.18 -13.27 14.19
CA GLU A 152 -4.35 -13.73 15.31
C GLU A 152 -4.19 -12.65 16.37
N PHE A 153 -3.85 -11.41 15.96
CA PHE A 153 -3.70 -10.28 16.88
C PHE A 153 -4.99 -10.01 17.66
N THR A 154 -6.14 -10.02 16.97
CA THR A 154 -7.45 -9.82 17.59
C THR A 154 -7.77 -10.95 18.56
N SER A 155 -7.40 -12.19 18.24
CA SER A 155 -7.56 -13.36 19.11
C SER A 155 -6.75 -13.21 20.39
N TYR A 156 -5.48 -12.78 20.30
CA TYR A 156 -4.64 -12.50 21.48
C TYR A 156 -5.23 -11.40 22.35
N LEU A 157 -5.69 -10.31 21.77
CA LEU A 157 -6.35 -9.22 22.50
C LEU A 157 -7.61 -9.72 23.23
N THR A 158 -8.46 -10.48 22.55
CA THR A 158 -9.69 -11.02 23.14
C THR A 158 -9.39 -11.95 24.31
N THR A 159 -8.40 -12.81 24.16
CA THR A 159 -7.94 -13.71 25.23
C THR A 159 -7.40 -12.92 26.42
N PHE A 160 -6.59 -11.89 26.18
CA PHE A 160 -6.04 -11.03 27.22
C PHE A 160 -7.11 -10.28 28.00
N ILE A 161 -8.07 -9.68 27.28
CA ILE A 161 -9.22 -8.99 27.88
C ILE A 161 -10.06 -10.00 28.70
N GLY A 162 -10.28 -11.19 28.18
CA GLY A 162 -11.01 -12.26 28.87
C GLY A 162 -10.35 -12.65 30.19
N LEU A 163 -9.02 -12.78 30.23
CA LEU A 163 -8.26 -13.06 31.44
C LEU A 163 -8.38 -11.95 32.48
N ILE A 164 -8.23 -10.69 32.06
CA ILE A 164 -8.41 -9.54 32.99
C ILE A 164 -9.82 -9.50 33.55
N THR A 165 -10.82 -9.73 32.71
CA THR A 165 -12.23 -9.76 33.13
C THR A 165 -12.48 -10.88 34.14
N ALA A 166 -11.94 -12.09 33.90
CA ALA A 166 -12.08 -13.21 34.80
C ALA A 166 -11.44 -12.94 36.16
N ILE A 167 -10.23 -12.36 36.19
CA ILE A 167 -9.55 -11.98 37.43
C ILE A 167 -10.37 -10.91 38.18
N SER A 168 -10.86 -9.88 37.48
CA SER A 168 -11.65 -8.81 38.06
C SER A 168 -12.96 -9.33 38.69
N LEU A 169 -13.61 -10.27 38.00
CA LEU A 169 -14.83 -10.91 38.50
C LEU A 169 -14.55 -11.75 39.75
N LEU A 170 -13.45 -12.47 39.78
CA LEU A 170 -13.02 -13.27 40.89
C LEU A 170 -12.72 -12.39 42.11
N VAL A 171 -12.00 -11.29 41.94
CA VAL A 171 -11.71 -10.34 43.02
C VAL A 171 -13.01 -9.70 43.56
N ALA A 172 -13.91 -9.27 42.67
CA ALA A 172 -15.20 -8.74 43.05
C ALA A 172 -16.05 -9.78 43.81
N GLY A 173 -16.06 -11.03 43.35
CA GLY A 173 -16.78 -12.13 44.00
C GLY A 173 -16.25 -12.40 45.41
N ILE A 174 -14.93 -12.42 45.62
CA ILE A 174 -14.31 -12.57 46.96
C ILE A 174 -14.70 -11.38 47.88
N GLY A 175 -14.71 -10.15 47.30
CA GLY A 175 -15.12 -8.95 48.06
C GLY A 175 -16.57 -9.02 48.52
N ILE A 176 -17.49 -9.43 47.67
CA ILE A 176 -18.90 -9.64 48.04
C ILE A 176 -19.07 -10.74 49.08
N ALA A 177 -18.38 -11.88 48.86
CA ALA A 177 -18.43 -12.98 49.81
C ALA A 177 -17.92 -12.58 51.22
N ASN A 178 -16.84 -11.82 51.28
CA ASN A 178 -16.29 -11.32 52.54
C ASN A 178 -17.25 -10.40 53.30
N ILE A 179 -17.97 -9.52 52.59
CA ILE A 179 -18.97 -8.64 53.17
C ILE A 179 -20.16 -9.46 53.71
N MET A 180 -20.61 -10.47 53.00
CA MET A 180 -21.72 -11.34 53.41
C MET A 180 -21.37 -12.22 54.60
N LEU A 181 -20.10 -12.62 54.77
CA LEU A 181 -19.66 -13.42 55.89
C LEU A 181 -19.49 -12.61 57.18
N VAL A 182 -19.30 -11.32 57.09
CA VAL A 182 -19.12 -10.41 58.25
C VAL A 182 -20.43 -9.80 58.72
N SER A 183 -21.47 -9.82 57.89
CA SER A 183 -22.83 -9.31 58.22
C SER A 183 -23.67 -10.43 58.85
#